data_d58a2d8f87cd8b5d125f89773d683471
#
_entry.id   d58a2d8f87cd8b5d125f89773d683471
#
_cell.length_a   1.000
_cell.length_b   1.000
_cell.length_c   1.000
_cell.angle_alpha   90.00
_cell.angle_beta   90.00
_cell.angle_gamma   90.00
#
_symmetry.space_group_name_H-M   'P 1'
#
loop_
_entity.id
_entity.type
_entity.pdbx_description
1 polymer ?
#
loop_
_entity_poly.entity_id
_entity_poly.type
_entity_poly.pdbx_seq_one_letter_code
_entity_poly.pdbx_strand_id
1 'polypeptide(L)'
;MQFTRRQMVEGGLVAGFLGLAAKPVFAATADDPASSLSVRRRPDGALPGARAASAPRYGQPLRQPHPGQPLPARPQASQPQIVGVRPAPLRVPAQPRTLVERTVNPQLVAAARASFDKHRGSIRHPDVVGIVDFSKVSSEPRYYLLDTNSGRVTEHHVSHGRGSDPAHSGWVQQFSNRFGSNASSEGGYVTSETYQGKYGLSMRVRGLDWSNSNAHARAIVIHPAWYAEPAHLATHGLLGRSEGCFAMSRTSLSETLNRLSPGHFLYAART
;
A
#
# COMPACT_ATOMS: atom_id res chain seq x y z
N MET A 1 1.28 55.31 -7.56
CA MET A 1 1.99 55.74 -6.34
C MET A 1 3.08 54.75 -6.03
N GLN A 2 4.32 55.14 -6.23
CA GLN A 2 5.52 54.39 -5.92
C GLN A 2 5.84 54.59 -4.45
N PHE A 3 6.25 53.50 -3.76
CA PHE A 3 7.02 53.62 -2.52
C PHE A 3 8.28 52.80 -2.60
N THR A 4 9.37 53.55 -2.51
CA THR A 4 10.78 53.23 -2.55
C THR A 4 11.27 52.58 -1.26
N ARG A 5 12.34 51.76 -1.44
CA ARG A 5 13.29 51.30 -0.39
C ARG A 5 13.92 52.43 0.39
N ARG A 6 14.19 52.26 1.67
CA ARG A 6 15.43 52.63 2.39
C ARG A 6 15.31 52.33 3.88
N GLN A 7 16.25 51.53 4.40
CA GLN A 7 17.32 51.83 5.37
C GLN A 7 16.84 51.99 6.83
N MET A 8 17.46 51.49 7.88
CA MET A 8 18.87 51.35 8.35
C MET A 8 18.82 50.44 9.58
N VAL A 9 19.71 49.53 9.82
CA VAL A 9 21.08 49.58 10.38
C VAL A 9 21.16 50.12 11.82
N GLU A 10 21.80 49.27 12.63
CA GLU A 10 22.63 49.49 13.80
C GLU A 10 22.06 49.34 15.23
N GLY A 11 22.82 48.55 15.94
CA GLY A 11 23.22 48.68 17.35
C GLY A 11 22.72 47.53 18.23
N GLY A 12 23.45 46.61 18.77
CA GLY A 12 24.73 46.64 19.36
C GLY A 12 24.73 45.78 20.62
N LEU A 13 25.82 45.07 20.87
CA LEU A 13 26.41 44.59 22.13
C LEU A 13 25.82 43.32 22.82
N VAL A 14 26.51 42.22 22.66
CA VAL A 14 27.38 41.47 23.59
C VAL A 14 26.88 41.30 25.03
N ALA A 15 26.55 40.07 25.37
CA ALA A 15 26.86 39.51 26.67
C ALA A 15 27.05 37.98 26.51
N GLY A 16 28.29 37.56 26.72
CA GLY A 16 28.67 36.14 26.77
C GLY A 16 28.18 35.51 28.06
N PHE A 17 27.79 34.27 27.93
CA PHE A 17 27.76 33.31 29.05
C PHE A 17 28.45 32.03 28.62
N LEU A 18 29.63 31.81 29.20
CA LEU A 18 30.26 30.52 29.30
C LEU A 18 29.35 29.61 30.13
N GLY A 19 28.97 28.46 29.57
CA GLY A 19 28.26 27.43 30.29
C GLY A 19 28.80 26.06 29.82
N LEU A 20 29.48 25.41 30.74
CA LEU A 20 30.23 24.16 30.66
C LEU A 20 29.56 23.04 29.89
N ALA A 21 30.41 22.29 29.21
CA ALA A 21 30.19 20.97 28.64
C ALA A 21 29.71 19.94 29.67
N ALA A 22 28.71 19.17 29.27
CA ALA A 22 28.51 17.81 29.77
C ALA A 22 28.23 16.91 28.57
N LYS A 23 29.22 16.09 28.22
CA LYS A 23 29.05 14.94 27.32
C LYS A 23 28.46 13.79 28.12
N PRO A 24 27.44 13.10 27.66
CA PRO A 24 27.28 11.70 28.03
C PRO A 24 27.97 10.83 26.98
N VAL A 25 29.02 10.20 27.42
CA VAL A 25 29.61 9.01 26.78
C VAL A 25 28.65 7.85 27.02
N PHE A 26 28.08 7.31 25.98
CA PHE A 26 27.58 5.93 25.99
C PHE A 26 28.42 5.14 25.00
N ALA A 27 29.34 4.38 25.55
CA ALA A 27 30.01 3.28 24.88
C ALA A 27 28.97 2.18 24.62
N ALA A 28 28.72 1.89 23.36
CA ALA A 28 28.05 0.66 22.98
C ALA A 28 29.12 -0.38 22.71
N THR A 29 29.24 -1.34 23.62
CA THR A 29 29.98 -2.58 23.43
C THR A 29 29.26 -3.41 22.37
N ALA A 30 30.04 -3.78 21.37
CA ALA A 30 29.70 -4.84 20.43
C ALA A 30 29.82 -6.17 21.16
N ASP A 31 28.73 -6.93 21.23
CA ASP A 31 28.78 -8.37 21.46
C ASP A 31 27.86 -9.03 20.42
N ASP A 32 28.55 -9.69 19.50
CA ASP A 32 28.00 -10.64 18.55
C ASP A 32 28.11 -12.04 19.19
N PRO A 33 27.03 -12.79 19.36
CA PRO A 33 27.12 -14.22 19.59
C PRO A 33 26.67 -14.99 18.34
N ALA A 34 27.62 -15.20 17.44
CA ALA A 34 27.58 -16.39 16.62
C ALA A 34 28.05 -17.57 17.47
N SER A 35 27.15 -18.47 17.87
CA SER A 35 27.55 -19.86 18.10
C SER A 35 26.37 -20.80 18.29
N SER A 36 26.40 -21.83 17.47
CA SER A 36 26.05 -23.21 17.76
C SER A 36 24.64 -23.54 18.23
N LEU A 37 23.80 -23.87 17.27
CA LEU A 37 22.69 -24.80 17.48
C LEU A 37 23.18 -26.22 17.20
N SER A 38 23.54 -26.93 18.27
CA SER A 38 23.73 -28.36 18.26
C SER A 38 22.39 -29.08 18.04
N VAL A 39 22.34 -29.82 16.95
CA VAL A 39 21.26 -30.76 16.63
C VAL A 39 21.26 -31.89 17.66
N ARG A 40 20.33 -31.89 18.58
CA ARG A 40 20.00 -33.12 19.36
C ARG A 40 19.02 -33.94 18.57
N ARG A 41 19.53 -35.05 18.02
CA ARG A 41 18.69 -36.17 17.55
C ARG A 41 18.00 -36.80 18.76
N ARG A 42 16.67 -37.00 18.67
CA ARG A 42 15.93 -37.92 19.52
C ARG A 42 15.64 -39.20 18.73
N PRO A 43 15.78 -40.36 19.36
CA PRO A 43 15.51 -41.64 18.74
C PRO A 43 14.01 -42.00 18.81
N ASP A 44 13.54 -42.68 17.78
CA ASP A 44 12.47 -43.67 17.68
C ASP A 44 11.24 -43.53 18.57
N GLY A 45 10.14 -43.23 17.95
CA GLY A 45 8.81 -43.36 18.52
C GLY A 45 7.76 -43.57 17.43
N ALA A 46 7.21 -44.77 17.43
CA ALA A 46 6.26 -45.37 16.53
C ALA A 46 5.14 -44.45 16.01
N LEU A 47 4.81 -44.63 14.73
CA LEU A 47 3.62 -44.09 14.08
C LEU A 47 2.36 -44.86 14.53
N PRO A 48 1.28 -44.17 14.96
CA PRO A 48 -0.03 -44.84 15.12
C PRO A 48 -0.77 -44.84 13.78
N GLY A 49 -1.31 -45.99 13.49
CA GLY A 49 -2.16 -46.50 12.41
C GLY A 49 -2.98 -45.53 11.59
N ALA A 50 -2.84 -45.68 10.30
CA ALA A 50 -3.75 -45.17 9.30
C ALA A 50 -5.14 -45.84 9.46
N ARG A 51 -6.16 -45.08 9.80
CA ARG A 51 -7.57 -45.51 9.63
C ARG A 51 -7.92 -45.42 8.16
N ALA A 52 -8.32 -46.56 7.61
CA ALA A 52 -8.85 -46.74 6.27
C ALA A 52 -10.09 -45.85 6.07
N ALA A 53 -10.07 -45.05 5.01
CA ALA A 53 -11.23 -44.35 4.49
C ALA A 53 -12.15 -45.37 3.83
N SER A 54 -13.39 -45.44 4.31
CA SER A 54 -14.45 -46.28 3.74
C SER A 54 -14.89 -45.73 2.37
N ALA A 55 -14.91 -46.60 1.37
CA ALA A 55 -15.40 -46.34 0.01
C ALA A 55 -16.88 -45.98 -0.02
N PRO A 56 -17.34 -45.18 -0.97
CA PRO A 56 -18.74 -44.85 -1.15
C PRO A 56 -19.48 -46.08 -1.76
N ARG A 57 -20.58 -46.47 -1.13
CA ARG A 57 -21.48 -47.52 -1.62
C ARG A 57 -22.27 -46.99 -2.82
N TYR A 58 -21.99 -47.52 -3.99
CA TYR A 58 -22.88 -47.49 -5.14
C TYR A 58 -23.92 -48.56 -5.00
N GLY A 59 -25.18 -48.26 -5.33
CA GLY A 59 -26.20 -49.22 -5.64
C GLY A 59 -27.50 -49.10 -4.85
N GLN A 60 -28.39 -48.23 -5.28
CA GLN A 60 -29.82 -48.44 -5.06
C GLN A 60 -30.47 -48.78 -6.42
N PRO A 61 -31.25 -49.88 -6.54
CA PRO A 61 -31.91 -50.25 -7.78
C PRO A 61 -33.09 -49.32 -8.07
N LEU A 62 -33.23 -48.99 -9.33
CA LEU A 62 -34.35 -48.22 -9.88
C LEU A 62 -35.67 -48.94 -9.55
N ARG A 63 -36.60 -48.26 -8.89
CA ARG A 63 -37.97 -48.74 -8.70
C ARG A 63 -38.66 -48.84 -10.04
N GLN A 64 -39.18 -50.02 -10.33
CA GLN A 64 -40.06 -50.26 -11.48
C GLN A 64 -41.40 -49.53 -11.29
N PRO A 65 -42.02 -48.96 -12.34
CA PRO A 65 -43.33 -48.32 -12.22
C PRO A 65 -44.43 -49.35 -12.04
N HIS A 66 -45.34 -49.07 -11.12
CA HIS A 66 -46.54 -49.89 -10.87
C HIS A 66 -47.52 -49.79 -12.05
N PRO A 67 -48.18 -50.89 -12.47
CA PRO A 67 -49.23 -50.86 -13.48
C PRO A 67 -50.51 -50.28 -12.86
N GLY A 68 -51.00 -49.15 -13.40
CA GLY A 68 -52.30 -48.60 -13.01
C GLY A 68 -52.40 -47.08 -12.88
N GLN A 69 -51.43 -46.31 -13.31
CA GLN A 69 -51.62 -44.85 -13.36
C GLN A 69 -52.16 -44.40 -14.73
N PRO A 70 -53.20 -43.52 -14.76
CA PRO A 70 -53.72 -42.97 -16.02
C PRO A 70 -52.66 -42.04 -16.62
N LEU A 71 -52.57 -42.09 -17.94
CA LEU A 71 -51.66 -41.23 -18.73
C LEU A 71 -51.98 -39.75 -18.48
N PRO A 72 -50.96 -38.90 -18.33
CA PRO A 72 -51.15 -37.47 -18.20
C PRO A 72 -51.74 -36.89 -19.52
N ALA A 73 -52.67 -35.99 -19.35
CA ALA A 73 -53.32 -35.25 -20.45
C ALA A 73 -52.28 -34.51 -21.30
N ARG A 74 -52.51 -34.58 -22.62
CA ARG A 74 -51.71 -33.90 -23.66
C ARG A 74 -51.58 -32.41 -23.34
N PRO A 75 -50.40 -31.82 -23.36
CA PRO A 75 -50.25 -30.38 -23.13
C PRO A 75 -50.95 -29.59 -24.23
N GLN A 76 -51.83 -28.67 -23.87
CA GLN A 76 -52.36 -27.69 -24.78
C GLN A 76 -51.22 -26.79 -25.25
N ALA A 77 -51.14 -26.57 -26.56
CA ALA A 77 -50.17 -25.68 -27.16
C ALA A 77 -50.40 -24.23 -26.62
N SER A 78 -49.44 -23.76 -25.82
CA SER A 78 -49.38 -22.40 -25.34
C SER A 78 -49.15 -21.45 -26.52
N GLN A 79 -49.96 -20.43 -26.64
CA GLN A 79 -49.78 -19.36 -27.63
C GLN A 79 -48.43 -18.68 -27.38
N PRO A 80 -47.65 -18.30 -28.41
CA PRO A 80 -46.41 -17.59 -28.24
C PRO A 80 -46.68 -16.24 -27.57
N GLN A 81 -46.22 -16.07 -26.34
CA GLN A 81 -46.14 -14.76 -25.70
C GLN A 81 -45.07 -13.94 -26.41
N ILE A 82 -45.46 -12.83 -26.98
CA ILE A 82 -44.53 -11.82 -27.48
C ILE A 82 -43.82 -11.25 -26.26
N VAL A 83 -42.62 -11.77 -25.94
CA VAL A 83 -41.74 -11.20 -24.96
C VAL A 83 -41.28 -9.86 -25.53
N GLY A 84 -41.80 -8.77 -24.98
CA GLY A 84 -41.36 -7.43 -25.32
C GLY A 84 -39.84 -7.33 -25.11
N VAL A 85 -39.13 -7.18 -26.21
CA VAL A 85 -37.65 -6.90 -26.15
C VAL A 85 -37.50 -5.55 -25.47
N ARG A 86 -37.04 -5.58 -24.21
CA ARG A 86 -36.62 -4.33 -23.54
C ARG A 86 -35.47 -3.74 -24.36
N PRO A 87 -35.56 -2.49 -24.80
CA PRO A 87 -34.47 -1.86 -25.51
C PRO A 87 -33.22 -1.92 -24.60
N ALA A 88 -32.08 -2.37 -25.17
CA ALA A 88 -30.80 -2.35 -24.47
C ALA A 88 -30.53 -0.91 -23.99
N PRO A 89 -29.99 -0.74 -22.77
CA PRO A 89 -29.66 0.59 -22.28
C PRO A 89 -28.69 1.25 -23.27
N LEU A 90 -29.03 2.47 -23.69
CA LEU A 90 -28.19 3.29 -24.55
C LEU A 90 -26.79 3.37 -23.94
N ARG A 91 -25.79 2.82 -24.61
CA ARG A 91 -24.38 3.00 -24.25
C ARG A 91 -24.07 4.49 -24.38
N VAL A 92 -24.05 5.19 -23.25
CA VAL A 92 -23.49 6.54 -23.20
C VAL A 92 -22.03 6.42 -23.63
N PRO A 93 -21.55 7.19 -24.61
CA PRO A 93 -20.15 7.17 -25.00
C PRO A 93 -19.28 7.43 -23.77
N ALA A 94 -18.32 6.57 -23.51
CA ALA A 94 -17.38 6.76 -22.41
C ALA A 94 -16.66 8.10 -22.64
N GLN A 95 -16.73 9.00 -21.66
CA GLN A 95 -15.99 10.26 -21.68
C GLN A 95 -14.50 9.97 -21.90
N PRO A 96 -13.77 10.77 -22.66
CA PRO A 96 -12.34 10.57 -22.86
C PRO A 96 -11.64 10.60 -21.49
N ARG A 97 -10.94 9.52 -21.17
CA ARG A 97 -10.21 9.41 -19.90
C ARG A 97 -9.14 10.48 -19.80
N THR A 98 -9.03 11.11 -18.66
CA THR A 98 -7.94 12.05 -18.35
C THR A 98 -6.58 11.34 -18.40
N LEU A 99 -5.48 12.09 -18.49
CA LEU A 99 -4.12 11.52 -18.46
C LEU A 99 -3.91 10.65 -17.20
N VAL A 100 -4.43 11.11 -16.07
CA VAL A 100 -4.39 10.39 -14.77
C VAL A 100 -5.04 9.01 -14.89
N GLU A 101 -6.26 8.93 -15.45
CA GLU A 101 -7.02 7.67 -15.58
C GLU A 101 -6.44 6.71 -16.63
N ARG A 102 -5.53 7.18 -17.47
CA ARG A 102 -4.77 6.34 -18.41
C ARG A 102 -3.53 5.74 -17.76
N THR A 103 -2.93 6.44 -16.81
CA THR A 103 -1.67 6.06 -16.15
C THR A 103 -1.93 5.29 -14.86
N VAL A 104 -2.91 5.70 -14.07
CA VAL A 104 -3.27 5.09 -12.78
C VAL A 104 -4.59 4.35 -12.90
N ASN A 105 -4.73 3.22 -12.21
CA ASN A 105 -6.00 2.48 -12.16
C ASN A 105 -7.16 3.41 -11.79
N PRO A 106 -8.21 3.53 -12.64
CA PRO A 106 -9.31 4.45 -12.39
C PRO A 106 -10.06 4.20 -11.07
N GLN A 107 -10.15 2.95 -10.63
CA GLN A 107 -10.77 2.61 -9.33
C GLN A 107 -9.94 3.15 -8.18
N LEU A 108 -8.61 3.05 -8.28
CA LEU A 108 -7.70 3.61 -7.28
C LEU A 108 -7.76 5.14 -7.25
N VAL A 109 -7.84 5.79 -8.41
CA VAL A 109 -8.02 7.24 -8.51
C VAL A 109 -9.33 7.67 -7.85
N ALA A 110 -10.43 6.97 -8.11
CA ALA A 110 -11.72 7.26 -7.50
C ALA A 110 -11.69 7.09 -5.97
N ALA A 111 -11.07 6.01 -5.48
CA ALA A 111 -10.90 5.76 -4.05
C ALA A 111 -10.01 6.82 -3.38
N ALA A 112 -8.89 7.18 -4.03
CA ALA A 112 -8.00 8.23 -3.55
C ALA A 112 -8.72 9.59 -3.47
N ARG A 113 -9.54 9.93 -4.48
CA ARG A 113 -10.35 11.15 -4.49
C ARG A 113 -11.38 11.16 -3.36
N ALA A 114 -12.12 10.08 -3.19
CA ALA A 114 -13.11 9.97 -2.10
C ALA A 114 -12.45 10.10 -0.72
N SER A 115 -11.27 9.49 -0.52
CA SER A 115 -10.49 9.62 0.71
C SER A 115 -9.94 11.05 0.89
N PHE A 116 -9.47 11.68 -0.19
CA PHE A 116 -9.02 13.07 -0.17
C PHE A 116 -10.15 14.01 0.26
N ASP A 117 -11.34 13.87 -0.34
CA ASP A 117 -12.50 14.72 -0.02
C ASP A 117 -12.95 14.52 1.43
N LYS A 118 -12.98 13.27 1.90
CA LYS A 118 -13.28 12.92 3.30
C LYS A 118 -12.33 13.60 4.28
N HIS A 119 -11.05 13.68 3.96
CA HIS A 119 -10.00 14.19 4.84
C HIS A 119 -9.54 15.61 4.48
N ARG A 120 -10.30 16.33 3.65
CA ARG A 120 -9.95 17.64 3.12
C ARG A 120 -9.45 18.63 4.16
N GLY A 121 -10.06 18.62 5.36
CA GLY A 121 -9.68 19.50 6.49
C GLY A 121 -8.29 19.22 7.07
N SER A 122 -7.71 18.07 6.82
CA SER A 122 -6.35 17.71 7.27
C SER A 122 -5.27 17.98 6.22
N ILE A 123 -5.67 18.34 4.99
CA ILE A 123 -4.77 18.52 3.84
C ILE A 123 -4.55 20.01 3.64
N ARG A 124 -3.31 20.47 3.79
CA ARG A 124 -2.95 21.90 3.62
C ARG A 124 -2.61 22.24 2.16
N HIS A 125 -1.99 21.28 1.47
CA HIS A 125 -1.47 21.46 0.11
C HIS A 125 -2.15 20.44 -0.81
N PRO A 126 -3.16 20.88 -1.59
CA PRO A 126 -3.93 20.00 -2.49
C PRO A 126 -3.34 19.88 -3.90
N ASP A 127 -2.28 20.62 -4.19
CA ASP A 127 -1.69 20.81 -5.51
C ASP A 127 -0.95 19.57 -6.01
N VAL A 128 -0.43 18.73 -5.10
CA VAL A 128 0.19 17.45 -5.43
C VAL A 128 -0.36 16.35 -4.54
N VAL A 129 -0.68 15.20 -5.13
CA VAL A 129 -1.17 14.01 -4.44
C VAL A 129 -0.26 12.83 -4.76
N GLY A 130 0.18 12.13 -3.71
CA GLY A 130 0.83 10.82 -3.86
C GLY A 130 -0.22 9.71 -3.92
N ILE A 131 -0.04 8.73 -4.82
CA ILE A 131 -0.90 7.55 -4.92
C ILE A 131 -0.01 6.31 -5.03
N VAL A 132 -0.27 5.30 -4.21
CA VAL A 132 0.43 4.00 -4.26
C VAL A 132 -0.54 2.91 -4.65
N ASP A 133 -0.27 2.25 -5.77
CA ASP A 133 -1.02 1.11 -6.29
C ASP A 133 -0.37 -0.21 -5.83
N PHE A 134 -0.82 -0.73 -4.73
CA PHE A 134 -0.33 -2.01 -4.22
C PHE A 134 -0.99 -3.24 -4.88
N SER A 135 -1.83 -3.05 -5.90
CA SER A 135 -2.27 -4.13 -6.80
C SER A 135 -1.23 -4.47 -7.87
N LYS A 136 -0.16 -3.68 -7.99
CA LYS A 136 0.98 -3.94 -8.88
C LYS A 136 2.13 -4.62 -8.12
N VAL A 137 2.91 -5.40 -8.84
CA VAL A 137 4.13 -6.04 -8.32
C VAL A 137 5.21 -4.99 -8.03
N SER A 138 6.13 -5.29 -7.11
CA SER A 138 7.17 -4.33 -6.69
C SER A 138 8.19 -3.98 -7.77
N SER A 139 8.28 -4.80 -8.81
CA SER A 139 9.14 -4.54 -9.99
C SER A 139 8.52 -3.56 -10.99
N GLU A 140 7.27 -3.18 -10.81
CA GLU A 140 6.63 -2.16 -11.63
C GLU A 140 6.57 -0.81 -10.92
N PRO A 141 6.63 0.31 -11.67
CA PRO A 141 6.29 1.61 -11.11
C PRO A 141 4.85 1.58 -10.59
N ARG A 142 4.68 1.92 -9.30
CA ARG A 142 3.40 1.84 -8.61
C ARG A 142 3.19 2.94 -7.57
N TYR A 143 4.10 3.90 -7.52
CA TYR A 143 3.95 5.14 -6.77
C TYR A 143 3.88 6.31 -7.76
N TYR A 144 2.83 7.11 -7.66
CA TYR A 144 2.50 8.18 -8.57
C TYR A 144 2.48 9.51 -7.84
N LEU A 145 3.09 10.53 -8.42
CA LEU A 145 2.92 11.92 -8.00
C LEU A 145 2.04 12.62 -9.02
N LEU A 146 0.83 12.92 -8.64
CA LEU A 146 -0.17 13.60 -9.45
C LEU A 146 -0.16 15.10 -9.12
N ASP A 147 0.16 15.93 -10.10
CA ASP A 147 -0.07 17.37 -10.05
C ASP A 147 -1.55 17.64 -10.39
N THR A 148 -2.31 18.14 -9.43
CA THR A 148 -3.76 18.31 -9.55
C THR A 148 -4.15 19.49 -10.44
N ASN A 149 -3.23 20.45 -10.66
CA ASN A 149 -3.46 21.62 -11.49
C ASN A 149 -3.25 21.31 -12.98
N SER A 150 -2.17 20.58 -13.29
CA SER A 150 -1.81 20.25 -14.68
C SER A 150 -2.27 18.86 -15.14
N GLY A 151 -2.62 17.98 -14.19
CA GLY A 151 -2.91 16.57 -14.46
C GLY A 151 -1.66 15.75 -14.80
N ARG A 152 -0.45 16.32 -14.64
CA ARG A 152 0.81 15.59 -14.89
C ARG A 152 1.02 14.52 -13.83
N VAL A 153 1.42 13.34 -14.28
CA VAL A 153 1.76 12.19 -13.44
C VAL A 153 3.23 11.83 -13.63
N THR A 154 3.95 11.62 -12.55
CA THR A 154 5.28 10.99 -12.55
C THR A 154 5.20 9.68 -11.78
N GLU A 155 5.95 8.68 -12.24
CA GLU A 155 5.88 7.31 -11.76
C GLU A 155 7.18 6.88 -11.11
N HIS A 156 7.08 6.18 -9.98
CA HIS A 156 8.24 5.68 -9.24
C HIS A 156 7.99 4.25 -8.74
N HIS A 157 9.07 3.55 -8.48
CA HIS A 157 9.03 2.30 -7.72
C HIS A 157 8.95 2.61 -6.22
N VAL A 158 8.23 1.78 -5.49
CA VAL A 158 8.13 1.84 -4.03
C VAL A 158 8.03 0.44 -3.44
N SER A 159 8.80 0.18 -2.37
CA SER A 159 8.69 -1.07 -1.59
C SER A 159 7.50 -1.04 -0.66
N HIS A 160 7.05 -2.22 -0.26
CA HIS A 160 6.07 -2.46 0.80
C HIS A 160 6.72 -3.17 1.98
N GLY A 161 5.98 -3.32 3.06
CA GLY A 161 6.42 -3.99 4.28
C GLY A 161 6.53 -5.51 4.13
N ARG A 162 7.56 -6.12 4.74
CA ARG A 162 7.76 -7.58 4.71
C ARG A 162 6.57 -8.37 5.29
N GLY A 163 5.85 -7.79 6.25
CA GLY A 163 4.63 -8.39 6.79
C GLY A 163 3.44 -8.36 5.82
N SER A 164 3.51 -7.54 4.76
CA SER A 164 2.51 -7.53 3.68
C SER A 164 2.76 -8.61 2.62
N ASP A 165 3.99 -9.10 2.52
CA ASP A 165 4.42 -10.11 1.55
C ASP A 165 5.47 -11.04 2.20
N PRO A 166 5.05 -11.97 3.07
CA PRO A 166 5.97 -12.86 3.77
C PRO A 166 6.84 -13.72 2.84
N ALA A 167 6.30 -14.14 1.72
CA ALA A 167 6.98 -15.00 0.73
C ALA A 167 7.95 -14.24 -0.19
N HIS A 168 8.02 -12.90 -0.09
CA HIS A 168 8.78 -12.04 -1.01
C HIS A 168 8.42 -12.27 -2.48
N SER A 169 7.13 -12.33 -2.75
CA SER A 169 6.58 -12.51 -4.09
C SER A 169 6.59 -11.22 -4.92
N GLY A 170 6.80 -10.08 -4.28
CA GLY A 170 6.67 -8.74 -4.85
C GLY A 170 5.25 -8.18 -4.80
N TRP A 171 4.25 -9.00 -4.43
CA TRP A 171 2.85 -8.64 -4.34
C TRP A 171 2.42 -8.41 -2.90
N VAL A 172 1.67 -7.35 -2.64
CA VAL A 172 1.06 -7.16 -1.33
C VAL A 172 -0.07 -8.18 -1.14
N GLN A 173 0.07 -9.04 -0.14
CA GLN A 173 -0.92 -10.06 0.22
C GLN A 173 -1.93 -9.53 1.24
N GLN A 174 -1.46 -8.69 2.17
CA GLN A 174 -2.27 -8.17 3.27
C GLN A 174 -1.77 -6.81 3.74
N PHE A 175 -2.68 -6.04 4.33
CA PHE A 175 -2.38 -4.82 5.07
C PHE A 175 -2.54 -5.04 6.57
N SER A 176 -1.86 -4.22 7.36
CA SER A 176 -2.03 -4.26 8.82
C SER A 176 -1.70 -2.92 9.46
N ASN A 177 -2.53 -2.51 10.41
CA ASN A 177 -2.32 -1.36 11.27
C ASN A 177 -1.74 -1.72 12.65
N ARG A 178 -1.48 -3.02 12.90
CA ARG A 178 -0.98 -3.51 14.20
C ARG A 178 0.50 -3.20 14.37
N PHE A 179 0.87 -2.83 15.61
CA PHE A 179 2.29 -2.71 15.99
C PHE A 179 3.01 -4.05 15.79
N GLY A 180 4.27 -3.99 15.34
CA GLY A 180 5.09 -5.17 15.11
C GLY A 180 4.70 -6.03 13.92
N SER A 181 3.64 -5.69 13.17
CA SER A 181 3.23 -6.47 11.99
C SER A 181 4.21 -6.41 10.83
N ASN A 182 5.08 -5.40 10.79
CA ASN A 182 5.99 -5.11 9.68
C ASN A 182 5.28 -5.00 8.30
N ALA A 183 3.95 -4.83 8.30
CA ALA A 183 3.14 -4.70 7.10
C ALA A 183 2.88 -3.24 6.77
N SER A 184 2.72 -2.92 5.50
CA SER A 184 2.14 -1.66 5.05
C SER A 184 0.68 -1.56 5.50
N SER A 185 0.18 -0.36 5.65
CA SER A 185 -1.23 -0.08 5.92
C SER A 185 -1.86 0.57 4.69
N GLU A 186 -3.15 0.39 4.52
CA GLU A 186 -3.90 1.04 3.43
C GLU A 186 -4.64 2.29 3.93
N GLY A 187 -5.03 3.15 3.01
CA GLY A 187 -5.85 4.34 3.27
C GLY A 187 -5.16 5.64 2.97
N GLY A 188 -5.77 6.74 3.42
CA GLY A 188 -5.27 8.10 3.29
C GLY A 188 -4.23 8.44 4.36
N TYR A 189 -3.22 9.20 3.96
CA TYR A 189 -2.19 9.74 4.83
C TYR A 189 -2.03 11.23 4.57
N VAL A 190 -1.53 11.95 5.55
CA VAL A 190 -0.98 13.28 5.38
C VAL A 190 0.52 13.27 5.67
N THR A 191 1.30 13.89 4.81
CA THR A 191 2.74 14.08 5.01
C THR A 191 3.01 15.02 6.19
N SER A 192 4.07 14.76 6.93
CA SER A 192 4.48 15.51 8.09
C SER A 192 5.94 15.97 7.94
N GLU A 193 6.63 16.25 9.03
CA GLU A 193 7.98 16.79 9.02
C GLU A 193 8.99 15.84 8.34
N THR A 194 9.97 16.43 7.68
CA THR A 194 11.19 15.74 7.26
C THR A 194 12.20 15.66 8.40
N TYR A 195 13.02 14.63 8.42
CA TYR A 195 14.07 14.47 9.42
C TYR A 195 15.24 13.66 8.85
N GLN A 196 16.41 13.86 9.45
CA GLN A 196 17.59 13.04 9.13
C GLN A 196 17.56 11.75 9.95
N GLY A 197 17.26 10.63 9.32
CA GLY A 197 17.24 9.31 9.95
C GLY A 197 18.48 8.49 9.61
N LYS A 198 18.53 7.26 10.11
CA LYS A 198 19.64 6.33 9.83
C LYS A 198 19.78 5.96 8.36
N TYR A 199 18.73 6.10 7.58
CA TYR A 199 18.71 5.82 6.15
C TYR A 199 18.93 7.07 5.29
N GLY A 200 19.05 8.25 5.90
CA GLY A 200 19.13 9.56 5.25
C GLY A 200 17.88 10.41 5.47
N LEU A 201 17.75 11.47 4.67
CA LEU A 201 16.60 12.36 4.72
C LEU A 201 15.33 11.54 4.48
N SER A 202 14.35 11.69 5.35
CA SER A 202 13.12 10.92 5.37
C SER A 202 11.95 11.83 5.74
N MET A 203 10.72 11.43 5.41
CA MET A 203 9.50 12.17 5.72
C MET A 203 8.54 11.31 6.53
N ARG A 204 8.06 11.83 7.65
CA ARG A 204 7.00 11.19 8.44
C ARG A 204 5.66 11.31 7.73
N VAL A 205 4.80 10.31 7.98
CA VAL A 205 3.40 10.35 7.56
C VAL A 205 2.48 10.05 8.74
N ARG A 206 1.29 10.64 8.74
CA ARG A 206 0.23 10.33 9.68
C ARG A 206 -0.93 9.70 8.93
N GLY A 207 -1.42 8.57 9.41
CA GLY A 207 -2.62 7.93 8.88
C GLY A 207 -3.88 8.72 9.22
N LEU A 208 -4.80 8.80 8.29
CA LEU A 208 -6.06 9.53 8.39
C LEU A 208 -7.26 8.58 8.53
N ASP A 209 -7.09 7.30 8.19
CA ASP A 209 -8.13 6.29 8.27
C ASP A 209 -7.88 5.33 9.45
N TRP A 210 -8.92 4.63 9.88
CA TRP A 210 -8.80 3.61 10.91
C TRP A 210 -7.79 2.51 10.52
N SER A 211 -7.74 2.14 9.24
CA SER A 211 -6.82 1.13 8.68
C SER A 211 -5.34 1.49 8.80
N ASN A 212 -5.00 2.77 9.04
CA ASN A 212 -3.62 3.26 9.15
C ASN A 212 -3.41 4.25 10.32
N SER A 213 -4.35 4.37 11.25
CA SER A 213 -4.30 5.33 12.36
C SER A 213 -3.03 5.23 13.21
N ASN A 214 -2.41 4.05 13.28
CA ASN A 214 -1.16 3.82 14.01
C ASN A 214 0.10 4.14 13.19
N ALA A 215 -0.02 4.59 11.94
CA ALA A 215 1.13 4.76 11.04
C ALA A 215 2.25 5.62 11.67
N HIS A 216 1.90 6.75 12.25
CA HIS A 216 2.88 7.64 12.89
C HIS A 216 3.57 6.97 14.09
N ALA A 217 2.80 6.34 14.98
CA ALA A 217 3.32 5.66 16.17
C ALA A 217 4.12 4.38 15.81
N ARG A 218 3.81 3.74 14.67
CA ARG A 218 4.58 2.64 14.08
C ARG A 218 5.83 3.11 13.34
N ALA A 219 6.11 4.40 13.32
CA ALA A 219 7.21 5.01 12.57
C ALA A 219 7.18 4.69 11.07
N ILE A 220 5.99 4.61 10.48
CA ILE A 220 5.85 4.50 9.02
C ILE A 220 6.26 5.83 8.40
N VAL A 221 7.21 5.78 7.48
CA VAL A 221 7.82 6.96 6.84
C VAL A 221 8.05 6.71 5.35
N ILE A 222 8.30 7.78 4.61
CA ILE A 222 8.87 7.74 3.25
C ILE A 222 10.38 7.90 3.41
N HIS A 223 11.19 6.94 2.93
CA HIS A 223 12.64 6.95 3.12
C HIS A 223 13.41 6.30 1.97
N PRO A 224 14.72 6.60 1.80
CA PRO A 224 15.54 5.94 0.81
C PRO A 224 15.95 4.56 1.30
N ALA A 225 16.12 3.60 0.38
CA ALA A 225 16.63 2.29 0.74
C ALA A 225 17.43 1.68 -0.42
N TRP A 226 18.57 1.05 -0.10
CA TRP A 226 19.42 0.38 -1.07
C TRP A 226 18.68 -0.73 -1.82
N TYR A 227 17.75 -1.42 -1.16
CA TYR A 227 16.94 -2.49 -1.72
C TYR A 227 15.78 -1.99 -2.61
N ALA A 228 15.63 -0.70 -2.77
CA ALA A 228 14.68 -0.05 -3.68
C ALA A 228 15.40 0.70 -4.84
N GLU A 229 16.73 0.59 -4.91
CA GLU A 229 17.52 1.17 -5.99
C GLU A 229 17.35 0.37 -7.31
N PRO A 230 17.46 1.03 -8.47
CA PRO A 230 17.37 0.35 -9.77
C PRO A 230 18.37 -0.80 -9.91
N ALA A 231 19.56 -0.67 -9.35
CA ALA A 231 20.58 -1.74 -9.39
C ALA A 231 20.13 -2.99 -8.64
N HIS A 232 19.46 -2.83 -7.49
CA HIS A 232 18.88 -3.96 -6.77
C HIS A 232 17.77 -4.64 -7.58
N LEU A 233 16.87 -3.84 -8.16
CA LEU A 233 15.79 -4.34 -9.00
C LEU A 233 16.31 -5.12 -10.21
N ALA A 234 17.34 -4.60 -10.88
CA ALA A 234 17.96 -5.25 -12.04
C ALA A 234 18.60 -6.60 -11.67
N THR A 235 19.17 -6.72 -10.47
CA THR A 235 19.83 -7.94 -10.00
C THR A 235 18.84 -9.00 -9.52
N HIS A 236 17.76 -8.60 -8.83
CA HIS A 236 16.87 -9.52 -8.11
C HIS A 236 15.48 -9.67 -8.76
N GLY A 237 15.15 -8.84 -9.77
CA GLY A 237 13.84 -8.83 -10.43
C GLY A 237 12.70 -8.25 -9.58
N LEU A 238 12.93 -7.98 -8.31
CA LEU A 238 11.98 -7.42 -7.35
C LEU A 238 12.67 -6.41 -6.44
N LEU A 239 11.92 -5.46 -5.90
CA LEU A 239 12.42 -4.64 -4.80
C LEU A 239 12.50 -5.46 -3.51
N GLY A 240 13.40 -5.07 -2.60
CA GLY A 240 13.36 -5.54 -1.23
C GLY A 240 12.13 -5.01 -0.48
N ARG A 241 12.02 -5.37 0.80
CA ARG A 241 10.86 -5.07 1.65
C ARG A 241 11.26 -4.24 2.86
N SER A 242 10.43 -3.26 3.22
CA SER A 242 10.54 -2.46 4.43
C SER A 242 9.88 -3.15 5.65
N GLU A 243 9.73 -2.42 6.74
CA GLU A 243 8.92 -2.81 7.90
C GLU A 243 7.55 -2.09 7.91
N GLY A 244 7.02 -1.81 6.72
CA GLY A 244 5.75 -1.15 6.49
C GLY A 244 5.87 0.23 5.86
N CYS A 245 7.07 0.79 5.79
CA CYS A 245 7.37 2.10 5.22
C CYS A 245 7.26 2.12 3.68
N PHE A 246 7.15 3.33 3.14
CA PHE A 246 7.26 3.62 1.71
C PHE A 246 8.74 3.84 1.37
N ALA A 247 9.47 2.73 1.12
CA ALA A 247 10.89 2.81 0.79
C ALA A 247 11.08 2.91 -0.74
N MET A 248 11.95 3.80 -1.17
CA MET A 248 12.20 4.08 -2.58
C MET A 248 13.69 4.35 -2.87
N SER A 249 14.04 4.50 -4.13
CA SER A 249 15.39 4.91 -4.52
C SER A 249 15.68 6.34 -4.06
N ARG A 250 16.94 6.70 -3.95
CA ARG A 250 17.36 8.07 -3.58
C ARG A 250 16.83 9.11 -4.56
N THR A 251 16.86 8.79 -5.85
CA THR A 251 16.35 9.69 -6.91
C THR A 251 14.85 9.88 -6.77
N SER A 252 14.08 8.80 -6.64
CA SER A 252 12.62 8.86 -6.45
C SER A 252 12.25 9.61 -5.17
N LEU A 253 13.02 9.40 -4.09
CA LEU A 253 12.80 10.13 -2.85
C LEU A 253 13.04 11.62 -3.00
N SER A 254 14.16 12.02 -3.64
CA SER A 254 14.46 13.43 -3.86
C SER A 254 13.34 14.14 -4.62
N GLU A 255 12.81 13.53 -5.69
CA GLU A 255 11.66 14.06 -6.41
C GLU A 255 10.40 14.11 -5.54
N THR A 256 10.14 13.04 -4.78
CA THR A 256 9.01 12.99 -3.86
C THR A 256 9.06 14.11 -2.82
N LEU A 257 10.20 14.30 -2.15
CA LEU A 257 10.37 15.33 -1.12
C LEU A 257 10.33 16.78 -1.68
N ASN A 258 10.75 16.96 -2.92
CA ASN A 258 10.66 18.25 -3.61
C ASN A 258 9.22 18.62 -3.95
N ARG A 259 8.33 17.65 -4.12
CA ARG A 259 6.95 17.85 -4.53
C ARG A 259 5.94 17.67 -3.40
N LEU A 260 6.21 16.78 -2.44
CA LEU A 260 5.39 16.58 -1.24
C LEU A 260 6.08 17.21 -0.04
N SER A 261 5.70 18.42 0.31
CA SER A 261 6.05 19.05 1.59
C SER A 261 5.07 18.60 2.71
N PRO A 262 5.32 18.95 3.99
CA PRO A 262 4.38 18.64 5.07
C PRO A 262 2.98 19.20 4.82
N GLY A 263 1.97 18.35 4.89
CA GLY A 263 0.56 18.72 4.67
C GLY A 263 -0.02 18.30 3.32
N HIS A 264 0.73 17.59 2.48
CA HIS A 264 0.21 16.95 1.28
C HIS A 264 -0.48 15.62 1.59
N PHE A 265 -1.30 15.18 0.67
CA PHE A 265 -2.04 13.92 0.75
C PHE A 265 -1.29 12.78 0.04
N LEU A 266 -1.30 11.61 0.64
CA LEU A 266 -0.84 10.36 0.06
C LEU A 266 -1.92 9.30 0.27
N TYR A 267 -2.24 8.52 -0.75
CA TYR A 267 -3.18 7.40 -0.68
C TYR A 267 -2.49 6.11 -1.06
N ALA A 268 -2.72 5.05 -0.31
CA ALA A 268 -2.16 3.73 -0.60
C ALA A 268 -3.23 2.66 -0.46
N ALA A 269 -3.45 1.87 -1.51
CA ALA A 269 -4.42 0.78 -1.47
C ALA A 269 -4.10 -0.30 -2.52
N ARG A 270 -4.84 -1.39 -2.44
CA ARG A 270 -4.95 -2.43 -3.46
C ARG A 270 -6.39 -2.45 -3.95
N THR A 271 -6.61 -2.31 -5.25
CA THR A 271 -7.93 -2.27 -5.91
C THR A 271 -8.12 -3.47 -6.83
#